data_6f2fad50cc82d363b27dfee696fa93f8
#
_entry.id   6f2fad50cc82d363b27dfee696fa93f8
#
_cell.length_a   1.000
_cell.length_b   1.000
_cell.length_c   1.000
_cell.angle_alpha   90.00
_cell.angle_beta   90.00
_cell.angle_gamma   90.00
#
_symmetry.space_group_name_H-M   'P 1'
#
loop_
_entity.id
_entity.type
_entity.pdbx_description
1 polymer ?
#
loop_
_entity_poly.entity_id
_entity_poly.type
_entity_poly.pdbx_seq_one_letter_code
_entity_poly.pdbx_strand_id
1 'polypeptide(L)'
;MEPKELNNILLFLANAIKNNDFGDDNTKIKYLYNELKNMKNVLPSEEELDKLQKIEIDLEVKHDSLNELSYYFNPLYVKVKKEIHEKNVKKIREEQKRKKGTN
;
A
#
# COMPACT_ATOMS: atom_id res chain seq x y z
N MET A 1 -4.82 -8.03 7.65
CA MET A 1 -4.90 -6.58 7.85
C MET A 1 -6.08 -5.98 7.10
N GLU A 2 -7.02 -5.35 7.81
CA GLU A 2 -8.16 -4.69 7.19
C GLU A 2 -8.42 -3.31 7.81
N PRO A 3 -7.50 -2.35 7.68
CA PRO A 3 -7.73 -1.03 8.22
C PRO A 3 -8.79 -0.28 7.39
N LYS A 4 -9.47 0.63 8.06
CA LYS A 4 -10.46 1.50 7.42
C LYS A 4 -9.87 2.25 6.21
N GLU A 5 -8.63 2.67 6.33
CA GLU A 5 -7.90 3.39 5.29
C GLU A 5 -7.75 2.56 4.01
N LEU A 6 -7.52 1.25 4.17
CA LEU A 6 -7.43 0.33 3.02
C LEU A 6 -8.77 0.24 2.30
N ASN A 7 -9.86 0.08 3.04
CA ASN A 7 -11.19 -0.01 2.43
C ASN A 7 -11.57 1.29 1.71
N ASN A 8 -11.21 2.43 2.28
CA ASN A 8 -11.50 3.73 1.67
C ASN A 8 -10.79 3.91 0.32
N ILE A 9 -9.50 3.57 0.25
CA ILE A 9 -8.78 3.71 -1.01
C ILE A 9 -9.24 2.70 -2.05
N LEU A 10 -9.58 1.48 -1.64
CA LEU A 10 -10.11 0.47 -2.56
C LEU A 10 -11.44 0.92 -3.18
N LEU A 11 -12.31 1.50 -2.38
CA LEU A 11 -13.58 2.04 -2.88
C LEU A 11 -13.35 3.18 -3.87
N PHE A 12 -12.44 4.09 -3.54
CA PHE A 12 -12.09 5.21 -4.41
C PHE A 12 -11.59 4.70 -5.76
N LEU A 13 -10.64 3.75 -5.75
CA LEU A 13 -10.07 3.19 -6.98
C LEU A 13 -11.11 2.42 -7.79
N ALA A 14 -11.95 1.64 -7.14
CA ALA A 14 -13.01 0.89 -7.82
C ALA A 14 -13.96 1.83 -8.56
N ASN A 15 -14.37 2.92 -7.91
CA ASN A 15 -15.23 3.92 -8.53
C ASN A 15 -14.52 4.65 -9.68
N ALA A 16 -13.25 4.95 -9.53
CA ALA A 16 -12.45 5.59 -10.57
C ALA A 16 -12.35 4.68 -11.82
N ILE A 17 -12.06 3.41 -11.62
CA ILE A 17 -11.94 2.43 -12.70
C ILE A 17 -13.28 2.30 -13.45
N LYS A 18 -14.38 2.29 -12.69
CA LYS A 18 -15.72 2.12 -13.25
C LYS A 18 -16.15 3.33 -14.09
N ASN A 19 -15.83 4.53 -13.63
CA ASN A 19 -16.39 5.77 -14.18
C ASN A 19 -15.50 6.49 -15.17
N ASN A 20 -14.21 6.14 -15.24
CA ASN A 20 -13.24 6.87 -16.06
C ASN A 20 -12.42 5.92 -16.92
N ASP A 21 -11.93 6.46 -18.04
CA ASP A 21 -10.95 5.81 -18.89
C ASP A 21 -9.62 6.54 -18.77
N PHE A 22 -8.58 5.83 -18.38
CA PHE A 22 -7.25 6.38 -18.17
C PHE A 22 -6.26 5.99 -19.28
N GLY A 23 -6.78 5.46 -20.39
CA GLY A 23 -5.94 5.08 -21.52
C GLY A 23 -4.91 4.03 -21.12
N ASP A 24 -3.65 4.28 -21.47
CA ASP A 24 -2.55 3.35 -21.18
C ASP A 24 -2.33 3.14 -19.68
N ASP A 25 -2.78 4.07 -18.84
CA ASP A 25 -2.61 3.95 -17.39
C ASP A 25 -3.65 3.07 -16.71
N ASN A 26 -4.66 2.58 -17.45
CA ASN A 26 -5.64 1.64 -16.89
C ASN A 26 -4.97 0.42 -16.24
N THR A 27 -3.92 -0.10 -16.86
CA THR A 27 -3.16 -1.23 -16.34
C THR A 27 -2.51 -0.90 -15.00
N LYS A 28 -1.93 0.29 -14.88
CA LYS A 28 -1.30 0.75 -13.63
C LYS A 28 -2.30 0.89 -12.50
N ILE A 29 -3.47 1.44 -12.81
CA ILE A 29 -4.53 1.63 -11.81
C ILE A 29 -5.05 0.28 -11.32
N LYS A 30 -5.27 -0.66 -12.22
CA LYS A 30 -5.69 -2.01 -11.85
C LYS A 30 -4.61 -2.74 -11.05
N TYR A 31 -3.34 -2.56 -11.41
CA TYR A 31 -2.24 -3.11 -10.65
C TYR A 31 -2.23 -2.56 -9.22
N LEU A 32 -2.34 -1.25 -9.06
CA LEU A 32 -2.41 -0.61 -7.75
C LEU A 32 -3.59 -1.16 -6.93
N TYR A 33 -4.76 -1.25 -7.54
CA TYR A 33 -5.95 -1.78 -6.88
C TYR A 33 -5.73 -3.22 -6.39
N ASN A 34 -5.21 -4.08 -7.25
CA ASN A 34 -5.01 -5.49 -6.92
C ASN A 34 -3.95 -5.67 -5.82
N GLU A 35 -2.86 -4.91 -5.86
CA GLU A 35 -1.82 -4.98 -4.83
C GLU A 35 -2.34 -4.50 -3.48
N LEU A 36 -3.11 -3.42 -3.47
CA LEU A 36 -3.74 -2.94 -2.24
C LEU A 36 -4.76 -3.95 -1.69
N LYS A 37 -5.51 -4.58 -2.57
CA LYS A 37 -6.46 -5.62 -2.17
C LYS A 37 -5.75 -6.81 -1.52
N ASN A 38 -4.59 -7.18 -2.03
CA ASN A 38 -3.79 -8.26 -1.47
C ASN A 38 -3.29 -7.95 -0.05
N MET A 39 -3.17 -6.69 0.31
CA MET A 39 -2.76 -6.27 1.66
C MET A 39 -3.75 -6.69 2.74
N LYS A 40 -4.97 -7.05 2.38
CA LYS A 40 -5.93 -7.61 3.35
C LYS A 40 -5.42 -8.91 3.96
N ASN A 41 -4.64 -9.67 3.20
CA ASN A 41 -4.17 -11.00 3.58
C ASN A 41 -2.67 -11.06 3.84
N VAL A 42 -1.88 -10.26 3.12
CA VAL A 42 -0.41 -10.31 3.17
C VAL A 42 0.15 -8.89 3.26
N LEU A 43 0.95 -8.65 4.29
CA LEU A 43 1.66 -7.39 4.44
C LEU A 43 2.76 -7.29 3.37
N PRO A 44 2.83 -6.19 2.59
CA PRO A 44 3.87 -6.04 1.56
C PRO A 44 5.23 -5.79 2.18
N SER A 45 6.29 -5.96 1.38
CA SER A 45 7.62 -5.50 1.75
C SER A 45 7.69 -3.97 1.66
N GLU A 46 8.70 -3.37 2.29
CA GLU A 46 8.90 -1.93 2.21
C GLU A 46 9.16 -1.49 0.77
N GLU A 47 9.93 -2.29 -0.01
CA GLU A 47 10.19 -2.02 -1.42
C GLU A 47 8.91 -2.02 -2.25
N GLU A 48 8.03 -2.99 -2.03
CA GLU A 48 6.74 -3.06 -2.71
C GLU A 48 5.86 -1.86 -2.37
N LEU A 49 5.84 -1.48 -1.10
CA LEU A 49 5.06 -0.32 -0.66
C LEU A 49 5.56 0.97 -1.32
N ASP A 50 6.88 1.16 -1.39
CA ASP A 50 7.48 2.34 -2.02
C ASP A 50 7.21 2.35 -3.53
N LYS A 51 7.19 1.19 -4.18
CA LYS A 51 6.82 1.07 -5.58
C LYS A 51 5.37 1.50 -5.81
N LEU A 52 4.47 1.08 -4.95
CA LEU A 52 3.06 1.48 -5.02
C LEU A 52 2.91 2.99 -4.82
N GLN A 53 3.69 3.59 -3.94
CA GLN A 53 3.68 5.03 -3.73
C GLN A 53 4.11 5.79 -5.00
N LYS A 54 5.12 5.32 -5.70
CA LYS A 54 5.56 5.94 -6.95
C LYS A 54 4.48 5.88 -8.02
N ILE A 55 3.79 4.75 -8.13
CA ILE A 55 2.67 4.59 -9.05
C ILE A 55 1.54 5.55 -8.68
N GLU A 56 1.19 5.64 -7.41
CA GLU A 56 0.16 6.55 -6.90
C GLU A 56 0.46 8.00 -7.26
N ILE A 57 1.68 8.46 -6.98
CA ILE A 57 2.09 9.84 -7.27
C ILE A 57 2.01 10.12 -8.78
N ASP A 58 2.50 9.21 -9.60
CA ASP A 58 2.49 9.36 -11.05
C ASP A 58 1.05 9.48 -11.58
N LEU A 59 0.15 8.63 -11.12
CA LEU A 59 -1.25 8.66 -11.53
C LEU A 59 -1.95 9.94 -11.08
N GLU A 60 -1.70 10.38 -9.86
CA GLU A 60 -2.29 11.60 -9.32
C GLU A 60 -1.88 12.84 -10.14
N VAL A 61 -0.60 12.91 -10.52
CA VAL A 61 -0.09 14.04 -11.31
C VAL A 61 -0.65 14.04 -12.73
N LYS A 62 -0.82 12.87 -13.33
CA LYS A 62 -1.27 12.76 -14.72
C LYS A 62 -2.77 12.91 -14.92
N HIS A 63 -3.57 12.58 -13.93
CA HIS A 63 -5.02 12.51 -14.07
C HIS A 63 -5.75 13.34 -13.01
N ASP A 64 -6.47 14.37 -13.46
CA ASP A 64 -7.23 15.25 -12.56
C ASP A 64 -8.27 14.48 -11.75
N SER A 65 -8.87 13.45 -12.32
CA SER A 65 -9.86 12.62 -11.61
C SER A 65 -9.25 11.81 -10.46
N LEU A 66 -7.93 11.73 -10.40
CA LEU A 66 -7.18 11.03 -9.34
C LEU A 66 -6.45 12.01 -8.42
N ASN A 67 -6.75 13.29 -8.45
CA ASN A 67 -6.06 14.30 -7.66
C ASN A 67 -6.21 14.12 -6.15
N GLU A 68 -7.21 13.37 -5.70
CA GLU A 68 -7.43 13.06 -4.29
C GLU A 68 -6.81 11.71 -3.86
N LEU A 69 -6.14 11.02 -4.77
CA LEU A 69 -5.60 9.69 -4.50
C LEU A 69 -4.63 9.69 -3.31
N SER A 70 -3.78 10.71 -3.19
CA SER A 70 -2.84 10.83 -2.07
C SER A 70 -3.56 11.01 -0.74
N TYR A 71 -4.71 11.66 -0.75
CA TYR A 71 -5.51 11.84 0.46
C TYR A 71 -5.93 10.50 1.06
N TYR A 72 -6.19 9.51 0.21
CA TYR A 72 -6.53 8.16 0.65
C TYR A 72 -5.31 7.28 0.84
N PHE A 73 -4.27 7.47 0.03
CA PHE A 73 -3.08 6.61 0.04
C PHE A 73 -2.16 6.95 1.21
N ASN A 74 -1.92 8.22 1.51
CA ASN A 74 -0.93 8.61 2.52
C ASN A 74 -1.24 8.07 3.92
N PRO A 75 -2.48 8.14 4.43
CA PRO A 75 -2.79 7.54 5.73
C PRO A 75 -2.55 6.05 5.76
N LEU A 76 -2.87 5.35 4.67
CA LEU A 76 -2.61 3.92 4.55
C LEU A 76 -1.12 3.64 4.51
N TYR A 77 -0.36 4.40 3.73
CA TYR A 77 1.09 4.25 3.61
C TYR A 77 1.78 4.34 4.98
N VAL A 78 1.45 5.36 5.74
CA VAL A 78 2.02 5.55 7.09
C VAL A 78 1.70 4.37 7.99
N LYS A 79 0.46 3.89 7.96
CA LYS A 79 0.01 2.78 8.80
C LYS A 79 0.68 1.47 8.41
N VAL A 80 0.77 1.17 7.12
CA VAL A 80 1.41 -0.05 6.63
C VAL A 80 2.91 -0.02 6.91
N LYS A 81 3.55 1.11 6.68
CA LYS A 81 4.98 1.27 6.96
C LYS A 81 5.30 1.03 8.43
N LYS A 82 4.46 1.53 9.32
CA LYS A 82 4.59 1.29 10.76
C LYS A 82 4.47 -0.19 11.09
N GLU A 83 3.51 -0.89 10.50
CA GLU A 83 3.34 -2.33 10.72
C GLU A 83 4.52 -3.15 10.21
N ILE A 84 5.07 -2.79 9.04
CA ILE A 84 6.27 -3.43 8.50
C ILE A 84 7.43 -3.24 9.47
N HIS A 85 7.62 -2.03 9.98
CA HIS A 85 8.68 -1.72 10.92
C HIS A 85 8.53 -2.52 12.22
N GLU A 86 7.33 -2.57 12.78
CA GLU A 86 7.05 -3.33 14.01
C GLU A 86 7.33 -4.81 13.83
N LYS A 87 6.95 -5.38 12.70
CA LYS A 87 7.23 -6.78 12.37
C LYS A 87 8.73 -7.04 12.30
N ASN A 88 9.50 -6.16 11.67
CA ASN A 88 10.94 -6.30 11.55
C ASN A 88 11.64 -6.19 12.91
N VAL A 89 11.24 -5.25 13.73
CA VAL A 89 11.78 -5.08 15.09
C VAL A 89 11.51 -6.31 15.94
N LYS A 90 10.31 -6.85 15.87
CA LYS A 90 9.94 -8.07 16.60
C LYS A 90 10.82 -9.25 16.18
N LYS A 91 11.03 -9.42 14.88
CA LYS A 91 11.89 -10.47 14.34
C LYS A 91 13.33 -10.36 14.84
N ILE A 92 13.89 -9.16 14.85
CA ILE A 92 15.25 -8.90 15.34
C ILE A 92 15.35 -9.25 16.82
N ARG A 93 14.36 -8.86 17.63
CA ARG A 93 14.32 -9.19 19.07
C ARG A 93 14.31 -10.70 19.31
N GLU A 94 13.54 -11.45 18.54
CA GLU A 94 13.50 -12.90 18.63
C GLU A 94 14.83 -13.55 18.29
N GLU A 95 15.52 -13.08 17.25
CA GLU A 95 16.85 -13.54 16.88
C GLU A 95 17.88 -13.26 17.97
N GLN A 96 17.84 -12.08 18.59
CA GLN A 96 18.74 -11.74 19.70
C GLN A 96 18.50 -12.62 20.91
N LYS A 97 17.25 -12.94 21.23
CA LYS A 97 16.92 -13.88 22.32
C LYS A 97 17.48 -15.25 22.06
N ARG A 98 17.39 -15.75 20.83
CA ARG A 98 17.95 -17.06 20.47
C ARG A 98 19.45 -17.10 20.66
N LYS A 99 20.18 -16.06 20.24
CA LYS A 99 21.62 -15.96 20.42
C LYS A 99 22.02 -15.97 21.87
N LYS A 100 21.30 -15.26 22.73
CA LYS A 100 21.52 -15.26 24.17
C LYS A 100 21.22 -16.61 24.81
N GLY A 101 20.22 -17.33 24.28
CA GLY A 101 19.83 -18.64 24.78
C GLY A 101 20.82 -19.76 24.46
N THR A 102 21.69 -19.57 23.46
CA THR A 102 22.68 -20.55 23.03
C THR A 102 24.02 -20.42 23.78
N ASN A 103 24.17 -19.38 24.55
CA ASN A 103 25.36 -19.17 25.35
C ASN A 103 25.17 -19.78 26.75
#